data_8aba0230b492029f96bdfd8635c8b9c1
#
_entry.id   8aba0230b492029f96bdfd8635c8b9c1
#
_cell.length_a   1.000
_cell.length_b   1.000
_cell.length_c   1.000
_cell.angle_alpha   90.00
_cell.angle_beta   90.00
_cell.angle_gamma   90.00
#
_symmetry.space_group_name_H-M   'P 1'
#
loop_
_entity.id
_entity.type
_entity.pdbx_description
1 polymer ?
#
loop_
_entity_poly.entity_id
_entity_poly.type
_entity_poly.pdbx_seq_one_letter_code
_entity_poly.pdbx_strand_id
1 'polypeptide(L)'
;PNLQKSDFIFDEIQFGELRDRFKLFYGVDIIFVNREIERCLFTGDLGGLNLFEQLDVAFSSIKARYELRGSTIFVNGKSCK
;
A
#
# COMPACT_ATOMS: atom_id res chain seq x y z
N PRO A 1 16.25 -4.56 -8.72
CA PRO A 1 16.26 -3.12 -8.98
C PRO A 1 16.68 -2.34 -7.76
N ASN A 2 17.33 -1.23 -8.00
CA ASN A 2 17.71 -0.34 -6.91
C ASN A 2 16.49 0.42 -6.42
N LEU A 3 16.24 0.34 -5.11
CA LEU A 3 15.17 1.12 -4.51
C LEU A 3 15.67 2.55 -4.30
N GLN A 4 14.97 3.49 -4.88
CA GLN A 4 15.26 4.89 -4.71
C GLN A 4 14.13 5.56 -3.98
N LYS A 5 14.44 6.62 -3.25
CA LYS A 5 13.43 7.35 -2.49
C LYS A 5 12.29 7.82 -3.37
N SER A 6 12.60 8.25 -4.61
CA SER A 6 11.59 8.75 -5.53
C SER A 6 10.60 7.68 -5.98
N ASP A 7 10.96 6.39 -5.84
CA ASP A 7 10.05 5.31 -6.21
C ASP A 7 8.86 5.21 -5.25
N PHE A 8 8.93 5.88 -4.12
CA PHE A 8 7.89 5.83 -3.10
C PHE A 8 7.25 7.19 -2.84
N ILE A 9 7.39 8.11 -3.78
CA ILE A 9 6.67 9.38 -3.75
C ILE A 9 5.44 9.21 -4.65
N PHE A 10 4.25 9.37 -4.05
CA PHE A 10 3.00 9.11 -4.74
C PHE A 10 2.12 10.36 -4.72
N ASP A 11 1.45 10.61 -5.84
CA ASP A 11 0.55 11.74 -6.00
C ASP A 11 -0.76 11.24 -6.60
N GLU A 12 -1.78 11.12 -5.77
CA GLU A 12 -3.12 10.70 -6.15
C GLU A 12 -3.11 9.39 -6.94
N ILE A 13 -2.35 8.40 -6.46
CA ILE A 13 -2.37 7.08 -7.10
C ILE A 13 -3.44 6.21 -6.44
N GLN A 14 -3.99 5.28 -7.22
CA GLN A 14 -4.92 4.31 -6.67
C GLN A 14 -4.17 3.28 -5.84
N PHE A 15 -4.83 2.78 -4.78
CA PHE A 15 -4.20 1.74 -3.96
C PHE A 15 -3.90 0.48 -4.76
N GLY A 16 -4.63 0.22 -5.84
CA GLY A 16 -4.28 -0.87 -6.74
C GLY A 16 -2.91 -0.71 -7.36
N GLU A 17 -2.54 0.53 -7.72
CA GLU A 17 -1.20 0.80 -8.24
C GLU A 17 -0.15 0.71 -7.15
N LEU A 18 -0.49 1.16 -5.95
CA LEU A 18 0.41 1.01 -4.80
C LEU A 18 0.71 -0.46 -4.55
N ARG A 19 -0.33 -1.30 -4.60
CA ARG A 19 -0.17 -2.75 -4.46
C ARG A 19 0.82 -3.29 -5.50
N ASP A 20 0.67 -2.87 -6.75
CA ASP A 20 1.53 -3.35 -7.82
C ASP A 20 2.98 -2.90 -7.61
N ARG A 21 3.17 -1.69 -7.10
CA ARG A 21 4.50 -1.19 -6.79
C ARG A 21 5.16 -2.00 -5.69
N PHE A 22 4.41 -2.35 -4.66
CA PHE A 22 4.92 -3.16 -3.56
C PHE A 22 5.26 -4.57 -4.02
N LYS A 23 4.46 -5.13 -4.95
CA LYS A 23 4.78 -6.43 -5.53
C LYS A 23 6.10 -6.36 -6.30
N LEU A 24 6.29 -5.29 -7.04
CA LEU A 24 7.50 -5.13 -7.84
C LEU A 24 8.75 -5.01 -6.97
N PHE A 25 8.70 -4.21 -5.90
CA PHE A 25 9.88 -3.92 -5.12
C PHE A 25 10.12 -4.88 -3.96
N TYR A 26 9.07 -5.43 -3.39
CA TYR A 26 9.20 -6.29 -2.21
C TYR A 26 8.81 -7.74 -2.46
N GLY A 27 8.17 -8.02 -3.58
CA GLY A 27 7.71 -9.38 -3.85
C GLY A 27 6.54 -9.81 -2.99
N VAL A 28 5.87 -8.88 -2.31
CA VAL A 28 4.74 -9.21 -1.47
C VAL A 28 3.44 -9.12 -2.23
N ASP A 29 2.49 -9.96 -1.88
CA ASP A 29 1.14 -9.92 -2.44
C ASP A 29 0.24 -9.17 -1.48
N ILE A 30 -0.53 -8.22 -2.01
CA ILE A 30 -1.51 -7.47 -1.22
C ILE A 30 -2.89 -7.80 -1.78
N ILE A 31 -3.77 -8.27 -0.91
CA ILE A 31 -5.14 -8.61 -1.27
C ILE A 31 -6.10 -7.69 -0.53
N PHE A 32 -6.92 -6.97 -1.28
CA PHE A 32 -7.93 -6.10 -0.68
C PHE A 32 -9.21 -6.91 -0.48
N VAL A 33 -9.54 -7.18 0.79
CA VAL A 33 -10.78 -7.91 1.11
C VAL A 33 -11.97 -7.09 0.65
N ASN A 34 -11.94 -5.78 0.89
CA ASN A 34 -12.92 -4.86 0.33
C ASN A 34 -12.33 -4.28 -0.95
N ARG A 35 -12.85 -4.71 -2.10
CA ARG A 35 -12.28 -4.35 -3.39
C ARG A 35 -12.42 -2.86 -3.72
N GLU A 36 -13.32 -2.16 -3.06
CA GLU A 36 -13.44 -0.71 -3.27
C GLU A 36 -12.19 0.04 -2.86
N ILE A 37 -11.39 -0.55 -1.98
CA ILE A 37 -10.13 0.07 -1.55
C ILE A 37 -9.16 0.25 -2.72
N GLU A 38 -9.23 -0.61 -3.72
CA GLU A 38 -8.36 -0.50 -4.89
C GLU A 38 -8.46 0.86 -5.58
N ARG A 39 -9.63 1.50 -5.50
CA ARG A 39 -9.89 2.77 -6.17
C ARG A 39 -9.62 3.98 -5.29
N CYS A 40 -9.34 3.77 -4.01
CA CYS A 40 -8.99 4.86 -3.12
C CYS A 40 -7.67 5.47 -3.55
N LEU A 41 -7.51 6.75 -3.33
CA LEU A 41 -6.30 7.46 -3.74
C LEU A 41 -5.38 7.68 -2.56
N PHE A 42 -4.09 7.63 -2.84
CA PHE A 42 -3.06 7.89 -1.86
C PHE A 42 -2.09 8.94 -2.38
N THR A 43 -1.77 9.91 -1.53
CA THR A 43 -0.74 10.90 -1.79
C THR A 43 0.19 10.92 -0.59
N GLY A 44 1.48 10.79 -0.82
CA GLY A 44 2.44 10.83 0.25
C GLY A 44 3.81 10.37 -0.18
N ASP A 45 4.77 10.57 0.70
CA ASP A 45 6.16 10.15 0.49
C ASP A 45 6.47 9.04 1.49
N LEU A 46 6.63 7.83 0.99
CA LEU A 46 6.97 6.66 1.81
C LEU A 46 8.47 6.34 1.76
N GLY A 47 9.25 7.20 1.15
CA GLY A 47 10.68 6.99 1.03
C GLY A 47 11.39 7.04 2.39
N GLY A 48 12.39 6.20 2.56
CA GLY A 48 13.13 6.15 3.81
C GLY A 48 12.48 5.32 4.91
N LEU A 49 11.27 4.81 4.67
CA LEU A 49 10.58 3.96 5.61
C LEU A 49 10.76 2.49 5.22
N ASN A 50 10.72 1.59 6.21
CA ASN A 50 10.72 0.17 5.88
C ASN A 50 9.32 -0.26 5.43
N LEU A 51 9.21 -1.51 4.97
CA LEU A 51 7.95 -2.01 4.39
C LEU A 51 6.76 -1.84 5.34
N PHE A 52 6.92 -2.24 6.60
CA PHE A 52 5.79 -2.18 7.53
C PHE A 52 5.42 -0.75 7.89
N GLU A 53 6.40 0.13 7.99
CA GLU A 53 6.11 1.55 8.20
C GLU A 53 5.36 2.13 7.00
N GLN A 54 5.74 1.73 5.80
CA GLN A 54 5.06 2.18 4.59
C GLN A 54 3.60 1.71 4.58
N LEU A 55 3.38 0.44 4.93
CA LEU A 55 2.03 -0.10 5.01
C LEU A 55 1.20 0.64 6.06
N ASP A 56 1.80 0.91 7.22
CA ASP A 56 1.10 1.62 8.29
C ASP A 56 0.67 3.00 7.84
N VAL A 57 1.58 3.76 7.22
CA VAL A 57 1.26 5.11 6.75
C VAL A 57 0.18 5.07 5.67
N ALA A 58 0.37 4.21 4.68
CA ALA A 58 -0.54 4.17 3.54
C ALA A 58 -1.95 3.76 3.97
N PHE A 59 -2.08 2.67 4.70
CA PHE A 59 -3.40 2.16 5.04
C PHE A 59 -4.07 2.95 6.17
N SER A 60 -3.30 3.57 7.06
CA SER A 60 -3.87 4.47 8.07
C SER A 60 -4.55 5.67 7.42
N SER A 61 -4.07 6.11 6.27
CA SER A 61 -4.65 7.27 5.59
C SER A 61 -6.10 7.06 5.19
N ILE A 62 -6.52 5.80 5.03
CA ILE A 62 -7.90 5.45 4.71
C ILE A 62 -8.54 4.65 5.83
N LYS A 63 -7.90 4.60 7.00
CA LYS A 63 -8.38 3.87 8.18
C LYS A 63 -8.61 2.39 7.89
N ALA A 64 -7.79 1.82 7.03
CA ALA A 64 -7.81 0.39 6.74
C ALA A 64 -6.86 -0.33 7.68
N ARG A 65 -7.09 -1.63 7.82
CA ARG A 65 -6.25 -2.51 8.62
C ARG A 65 -5.65 -3.57 7.72
N TYR A 66 -4.50 -4.09 8.11
CA TYR A 66 -3.90 -5.18 7.34
C TYR A 66 -3.40 -6.27 8.28
N GLU A 67 -3.29 -7.46 7.71
CA GLU A 67 -2.80 -8.64 8.42
C GLU A 67 -1.86 -9.40 7.51
N LEU A 68 -0.71 -9.77 8.04
CA LEU A 68 0.28 -10.54 7.28
C LEU A 68 0.06 -12.02 7.54
N ARG A 69 -0.09 -12.80 6.47
CA ARG A 69 -0.18 -14.26 6.53
C ARG A 69 0.81 -14.82 5.52
N GLY A 70 1.91 -15.37 6.02
CA GLY A 70 3.00 -15.78 5.14
C GLY A 70 3.58 -14.57 4.45
N SER A 71 3.60 -14.58 3.12
CA SER A 71 4.06 -13.45 2.33
C SER A 71 2.91 -12.65 1.73
N THR A 72 1.69 -12.89 2.19
CA THR A 72 0.50 -12.22 1.68
C THR A 72 -0.06 -11.26 2.73
N ILE A 73 -0.37 -10.06 2.30
CA ILE A 73 -0.92 -9.02 3.16
C ILE A 73 -2.39 -8.85 2.81
N PHE A 74 -3.26 -9.10 3.77
CA PHE A 74 -4.71 -8.95 3.59
C PHE A 74 -5.13 -7.61 4.17
N VAL A 75 -5.75 -6.78 3.35
CA VAL A 75 -6.17 -5.44 3.75
C VAL A 75 -7.67 -5.40 3.84
N ASN A 76 -8.20 -4.93 4.97
CA ASN A 76 -9.62 -4.80 5.18
C ASN A 76 -9.93 -3.42 5.74
N GLY A 77 -11.13 -2.94 5.41
CA GLY A 77 -11.57 -1.64 5.88
C GLY A 77 -12.79 -1.21 5.11
N LYS A 78 -13.36 -0.10 5.54
CA LYS A 78 -14.47 0.50 4.81
C LYS A 78 -13.90 1.19 3.57
N SER A 79 -14.78 1.55 2.64
CA SER A 79 -14.34 2.33 1.50
C SER A 79 -13.88 3.71 1.98
N CYS A 80 -13.12 4.39 1.12
CA CYS A 80 -12.57 5.71 1.43
C CYS A 80 -13.58 6.84 1.30
N LYS A 81 -14.84 6.50 1.13
CA LYS A 81 -15.89 7.52 1.05
C LYS A 81 -16.50 7.78 2.41
#